data_5678f95bf933c1e496855b90bf7e7fe7
#
_entry.id   5678f95bf933c1e496855b90bf7e7fe7
#
_cell.length_a   1.000
_cell.length_b   1.000
_cell.length_c   1.000
_cell.angle_alpha   90.00
_cell.angle_beta   90.00
_cell.angle_gamma   90.00
#
_symmetry.space_group_name_H-M   'P 1'
#
loop_
_entity.id
_entity.type
_entity.pdbx_description
1 polymer ?
#
loop_
_entity_poly.entity_id
_entity_poly.type
_entity_poly.pdbx_seq_one_letter_code
_entity_poly.pdbx_strand_id
1 'polypeptide(L)'
;MSDTPETRSPNAAIIFLVISAFIGSMGFGLAAPVMPELVMQITEASVAEAARWGGIAVFSYAVMQFIFSPIVGALSDRYGRRPVLIISLTAFAIDMLLLALVTTLWAFLLVRALAGVFASTFSTTSAYIADVTPPGKRGQRFAMIGAAFGAGFIFGPAIGGLLGDIDVRLPFFVGAALAGANALFGYFLVPESLPVERRRAFSWSRASTVGTLMQLVRTKGVGSLLPVFFFATLSSWVYPTVWAYVAIEKFDWTTKAVGYSVAYYGVIAFLSSAIVVQVFLPKLGIRRAVFIALVFEIVALTGIGFATESWMVYAMVTLALVSTMQDPAIRQELSSRVAEDAQGELQGGLSALTSIAMILAPLTYMGLFTFTAGESAIVYFPGAAFLAAGFMSLLTLVLYAFAERRLPPMEETSVTESTG
;
A
#
# COMPACT_ATOMS: atom_id res chain seq x y z
N MET A 1 -49.09 -1.51 9.50
CA MET A 1 -48.36 -1.34 8.24
C MET A 1 -46.87 -1.26 8.62
N SER A 2 -46.16 -2.37 8.48
CA SER A 2 -44.73 -2.47 8.77
C SER A 2 -43.96 -2.01 7.53
N ASP A 3 -43.41 -0.81 7.56
CA ASP A 3 -42.43 -0.36 6.60
C ASP A 3 -41.15 -1.17 6.77
N THR A 4 -41.06 -2.29 6.10
CA THR A 4 -39.80 -2.96 5.84
C THR A 4 -38.99 -2.05 4.94
N PRO A 5 -37.77 -1.57 5.34
CA PRO A 5 -36.93 -0.80 4.45
C PRO A 5 -36.67 -1.65 3.21
N GLU A 6 -37.00 -1.11 2.03
CA GLU A 6 -36.66 -1.68 0.72
C GLU A 6 -35.20 -2.16 0.77
N THR A 7 -35.00 -3.45 0.64
CA THR A 7 -33.69 -4.09 0.52
C THR A 7 -33.08 -3.65 -0.80
N ARG A 8 -32.39 -2.48 -0.79
CA ARG A 8 -31.55 -2.04 -1.91
C ARG A 8 -30.58 -3.19 -2.21
N SER A 9 -30.50 -3.59 -3.46
CA SER A 9 -29.87 -4.84 -3.88
C SER A 9 -28.43 -4.96 -3.37
N PRO A 10 -28.02 -6.10 -2.80
CA PRO A 10 -26.64 -6.35 -2.35
C PRO A 10 -25.58 -6.09 -3.45
N ASN A 11 -25.99 -6.22 -4.71
CA ASN A 11 -25.11 -5.96 -5.86
C ASN A 11 -24.77 -4.48 -6.01
N ALA A 12 -25.67 -3.54 -5.70
CA ALA A 12 -25.38 -2.10 -5.77
C ALA A 12 -24.31 -1.68 -4.75
N ALA A 13 -24.35 -2.23 -3.52
CA ALA A 13 -23.33 -1.99 -2.52
C ALA A 13 -21.96 -2.53 -2.96
N ILE A 14 -21.90 -3.72 -3.56
CA ILE A 14 -20.65 -4.30 -4.04
C ILE A 14 -20.06 -3.49 -5.19
N ILE A 15 -20.88 -3.08 -6.15
CA ILE A 15 -20.45 -2.22 -7.27
C ILE A 15 -19.87 -0.90 -6.72
N PHE A 16 -20.53 -0.28 -5.75
CA PHE A 16 -20.04 0.92 -5.10
C PHE A 16 -18.65 0.69 -4.45
N LEU A 17 -18.48 -0.40 -3.70
CA LEU A 17 -17.21 -0.70 -3.03
C LEU A 17 -16.07 -0.96 -4.03
N VAL A 18 -16.38 -1.61 -5.16
CA VAL A 18 -15.43 -1.81 -6.27
C VAL A 18 -15.02 -0.47 -6.88
N ILE A 19 -16.00 0.40 -7.16
CA ILE A 19 -15.75 1.76 -7.66
C ILE A 19 -14.96 2.57 -6.64
N SER A 20 -15.30 2.49 -5.34
CA SER A 20 -14.58 3.21 -4.28
C SER A 20 -13.13 2.74 -4.15
N ALA A 21 -12.86 1.44 -4.27
CA ALA A 21 -11.50 0.91 -4.27
C ALA A 21 -10.70 1.39 -5.50
N PHE A 22 -11.33 1.39 -6.67
CA PHE A 22 -10.73 1.93 -7.90
C PHE A 22 -10.40 3.41 -7.77
N ILE A 23 -11.36 4.25 -7.37
CA ILE A 23 -11.17 5.71 -7.23
C ILE A 23 -10.16 6.02 -6.13
N GLY A 24 -10.18 5.29 -5.01
CA GLY A 24 -9.23 5.49 -3.92
C GLY A 24 -7.78 5.22 -4.33
N SER A 25 -7.53 4.09 -5.00
CA SER A 25 -6.19 3.76 -5.51
C SER A 25 -5.78 4.65 -6.69
N MET A 26 -6.73 5.00 -7.57
CA MET A 26 -6.48 5.92 -8.68
C MET A 26 -6.13 7.31 -8.17
N GLY A 27 -6.78 7.83 -7.12
CA GLY A 27 -6.47 9.13 -6.53
C GLY A 27 -5.07 9.18 -5.92
N PHE A 28 -4.63 8.10 -5.25
CA PHE A 28 -3.24 7.96 -4.82
C PHE A 28 -2.29 7.98 -6.03
N GLY A 29 -2.62 7.23 -7.07
CA GLY A 29 -1.85 7.17 -8.31
C GLY A 29 -1.79 8.50 -9.06
N LEU A 30 -2.89 9.28 -9.10
CA LEU A 30 -2.93 10.62 -9.69
C LEU A 30 -1.92 11.57 -9.03
N ALA A 31 -1.78 11.50 -7.71
CA ALA A 31 -0.90 12.37 -6.93
C ALA A 31 0.58 11.98 -7.06
N ALA A 32 0.90 10.69 -7.20
CA ALA A 32 2.26 10.18 -7.09
C ALA A 32 3.27 10.84 -8.07
N PRO A 33 3.00 10.99 -9.38
CA PRO A 33 3.96 11.58 -10.32
C PRO A 33 4.10 13.10 -10.18
N VAL A 34 3.09 13.79 -9.66
CA VAL A 34 3.04 15.27 -9.58
C VAL A 34 3.46 15.81 -8.22
N MET A 35 3.55 14.95 -7.21
CA MET A 35 3.87 15.38 -5.85
C MET A 35 5.23 16.09 -5.73
N PRO A 36 6.33 15.60 -6.37
CA PRO A 36 7.59 16.31 -6.34
C PRO A 36 7.49 17.72 -6.91
N GLU A 37 6.86 17.87 -8.07
CA GLU A 37 6.70 19.15 -8.75
C GLU A 37 5.84 20.13 -7.93
N LEU A 38 4.73 19.65 -7.32
CA LEU A 38 3.93 20.47 -6.41
C LEU A 38 4.78 21.00 -5.25
N VAL A 39 5.59 20.15 -4.63
CA VAL A 39 6.43 20.55 -3.50
C VAL A 39 7.51 21.53 -3.95
N MET A 40 8.17 21.31 -5.10
CA MET A 40 9.12 22.26 -5.67
C MET A 40 8.48 23.62 -5.92
N GLN A 41 7.27 23.68 -6.48
CA GLN A 41 6.56 24.94 -6.73
C GLN A 41 6.21 25.71 -5.46
N ILE A 42 5.78 25.02 -4.38
CA ILE A 42 5.40 25.70 -3.13
C ILE A 42 6.62 26.11 -2.30
N THR A 43 7.76 25.47 -2.48
CA THR A 43 8.99 25.74 -1.69
C THR A 43 10.03 26.51 -2.46
N GLU A 44 9.89 26.64 -3.80
CA GLU A 44 10.90 27.21 -4.71
C GLU A 44 12.27 26.53 -4.55
N ALA A 45 12.25 25.23 -4.24
CA ALA A 45 13.41 24.45 -3.84
C ALA A 45 13.86 23.45 -4.92
N SER A 46 15.08 22.94 -4.76
CA SER A 46 15.60 21.82 -5.57
C SER A 46 14.83 20.52 -5.34
N VAL A 47 14.97 19.55 -6.25
CA VAL A 47 14.36 18.22 -6.12
C VAL A 47 14.74 17.54 -4.82
N ALA A 48 16.01 17.65 -4.40
CA ALA A 48 16.51 17.06 -3.16
C ALA A 48 15.87 17.69 -1.92
N GLU A 49 15.68 19.00 -1.90
CA GLU A 49 15.01 19.69 -0.79
C GLU A 49 13.50 19.43 -0.80
N ALA A 50 12.87 19.40 -1.97
CA ALA A 50 11.47 18.98 -2.14
C ALA A 50 11.25 17.54 -1.65
N ALA A 51 12.20 16.63 -1.89
CA ALA A 51 12.16 15.27 -1.35
C ALA A 51 12.18 15.26 0.19
N ARG A 52 12.97 16.13 0.83
CA ARG A 52 12.96 16.26 2.30
C ARG A 52 11.57 16.62 2.83
N TRP A 53 10.92 17.62 2.24
CA TRP A 53 9.59 18.06 2.66
C TRP A 53 8.50 17.04 2.28
N GLY A 54 8.62 16.42 1.11
CA GLY A 54 7.77 15.28 0.72
C GLY A 54 7.90 14.11 1.70
N GLY A 55 9.13 13.82 2.16
CA GLY A 55 9.40 12.80 3.17
C GLY A 55 8.71 13.09 4.50
N ILE A 56 8.78 14.35 4.99
CA ILE A 56 8.08 14.77 6.21
C ILE A 56 6.57 14.65 6.03
N ALA A 57 6.04 14.99 4.87
CA ALA A 57 4.61 14.87 4.55
C ALA A 57 4.13 13.41 4.57
N VAL A 58 4.86 12.50 3.90
CA VAL A 58 4.56 11.05 3.90
C VAL A 58 4.70 10.45 5.30
N PHE A 59 5.74 10.84 6.04
CA PHE A 59 5.93 10.44 7.43
C PHE A 59 4.76 10.87 8.31
N SER A 60 4.36 12.16 8.23
CA SER A 60 3.24 12.71 9.01
C SER A 60 1.93 11.98 8.69
N TYR A 61 1.66 11.74 7.40
CA TYR A 61 0.52 10.94 6.96
C TYR A 61 0.54 9.52 7.55
N ALA A 62 1.67 8.82 7.45
CA ALA A 62 1.80 7.43 7.93
C ALA A 62 1.65 7.32 9.46
N VAL A 63 2.22 8.26 10.21
CA VAL A 63 2.07 8.33 11.68
C VAL A 63 0.60 8.56 12.06
N MET A 64 -0.07 9.53 11.43
CA MET A 64 -1.48 9.79 11.70
C MET A 64 -2.36 8.59 11.31
N GLN A 65 -2.10 7.97 10.17
CA GLN A 65 -2.79 6.74 9.76
C GLN A 65 -2.60 5.61 10.77
N PHE A 66 -1.39 5.39 11.26
CA PHE A 66 -1.10 4.36 12.24
C PHE A 66 -1.86 4.57 13.55
N ILE A 67 -1.89 5.81 14.05
CA ILE A 67 -2.57 6.17 15.30
C ILE A 67 -4.10 6.08 15.16
N PHE A 68 -4.64 6.61 14.08
CA PHE A 68 -6.09 6.79 13.91
C PHE A 68 -6.79 5.62 13.24
N SER A 69 -6.09 4.75 12.49
CA SER A 69 -6.72 3.61 11.80
C SER A 69 -7.48 2.67 12.75
N PRO A 70 -6.94 2.26 13.92
CA PRO A 70 -7.68 1.46 14.88
C PRO A 70 -8.87 2.21 15.50
N ILE A 71 -8.72 3.51 15.70
CA ILE A 71 -9.79 4.37 16.25
C ILE A 71 -10.96 4.45 15.26
N VAL A 72 -10.65 4.74 13.99
CA VAL A 72 -11.66 4.81 12.91
C VAL A 72 -12.33 3.45 12.70
N GLY A 73 -11.57 2.35 12.79
CA GLY A 73 -12.13 0.99 12.79
C GLY A 73 -13.13 0.76 13.92
N ALA A 74 -12.77 1.12 15.16
CA ALA A 74 -13.64 1.00 16.33
C ALA A 74 -14.88 1.94 16.26
N LEU A 75 -14.73 3.13 15.67
CA LEU A 75 -15.87 4.02 15.39
C LEU A 75 -16.81 3.41 14.34
N SER A 76 -16.27 2.74 13.34
CA SER A 76 -17.05 2.01 12.34
C SER A 76 -17.84 0.84 12.95
N ASP A 77 -17.28 0.13 13.94
CA ASP A 77 -17.98 -0.90 14.70
C ASP A 77 -19.10 -0.35 15.59
N ARG A 78 -18.94 0.88 16.08
CA ARG A 78 -19.91 1.52 16.98
C ARG A 78 -21.03 2.23 16.25
N TYR A 79 -20.71 3.05 15.25
CA TYR A 79 -21.67 3.91 14.56
C TYR A 79 -22.25 3.31 13.30
N GLY A 80 -21.65 2.22 12.80
CA GLY A 80 -21.99 1.59 11.53
C GLY A 80 -20.91 1.83 10.45
N ARG A 81 -20.88 0.96 9.45
CA ARG A 81 -19.88 1.01 8.37
C ARG A 81 -20.09 2.19 7.43
N ARG A 82 -21.38 2.41 7.06
CA ARG A 82 -21.75 3.44 6.08
C ARG A 82 -21.32 4.85 6.47
N PRO A 83 -21.63 5.40 7.67
CA PRO A 83 -21.25 6.75 8.03
C PRO A 83 -19.73 6.97 7.98
N VAL A 84 -18.97 6.02 8.52
CA VAL A 84 -17.51 6.11 8.58
C VAL A 84 -16.91 6.05 7.18
N LEU A 85 -17.44 5.18 6.30
CA LEU A 85 -16.99 5.08 4.91
C LEU A 85 -17.25 6.39 4.14
N ILE A 86 -18.44 6.97 4.29
CA ILE A 86 -18.80 8.23 3.62
C ILE A 86 -17.94 9.39 4.13
N ILE A 87 -17.70 9.47 5.44
CA ILE A 87 -16.82 10.49 6.03
C ILE A 87 -15.39 10.34 5.48
N SER A 88 -14.86 9.11 5.41
CA SER A 88 -13.51 8.87 4.88
C SER A 88 -13.40 9.25 3.39
N LEU A 89 -14.41 8.93 2.57
CA LEU A 89 -14.44 9.30 1.15
C LEU A 89 -14.57 10.82 0.95
N THR A 90 -15.40 11.48 1.77
CA THR A 90 -15.53 12.94 1.76
C THR A 90 -14.25 13.62 2.20
N ALA A 91 -13.60 13.12 3.26
CA ALA A 91 -12.30 13.62 3.70
C ALA A 91 -11.22 13.46 2.63
N PHE A 92 -11.23 12.33 1.90
CA PHE A 92 -10.32 12.13 0.78
C PHE A 92 -10.59 13.11 -0.38
N ALA A 93 -11.85 13.40 -0.71
CA ALA A 93 -12.20 14.41 -1.71
C ALA A 93 -11.72 15.81 -1.29
N ILE A 94 -11.93 16.17 -0.03
CA ILE A 94 -11.47 17.44 0.55
C ILE A 94 -9.92 17.51 0.54
N ASP A 95 -9.23 16.42 0.89
CA ASP A 95 -7.78 16.34 0.84
C ASP A 95 -7.24 16.63 -0.56
N MET A 96 -7.80 15.97 -1.59
CA MET A 96 -7.42 16.23 -2.96
C MET A 96 -7.69 17.70 -3.36
N LEU A 97 -8.83 18.25 -2.99
CA LEU A 97 -9.15 19.64 -3.27
C LEU A 97 -8.18 20.62 -2.57
N LEU A 98 -7.87 20.35 -1.30
CA LEU A 98 -6.91 21.19 -0.56
C LEU A 98 -5.52 21.11 -1.16
N LEU A 99 -5.06 19.95 -1.64
CA LEU A 99 -3.79 19.81 -2.36
C LEU A 99 -3.77 20.60 -3.68
N ALA A 100 -4.91 20.65 -4.39
CA ALA A 100 -5.02 21.47 -5.59
C ALA A 100 -4.89 22.97 -5.30
N LEU A 101 -5.28 23.42 -4.10
CA LEU A 101 -5.35 24.82 -3.71
C LEU A 101 -4.18 25.28 -2.84
N VAL A 102 -3.38 24.36 -2.31
CA VAL A 102 -2.29 24.69 -1.39
C VAL A 102 -1.20 25.52 -2.08
N THR A 103 -0.73 26.57 -1.35
CA THR A 103 0.31 27.50 -1.82
C THR A 103 1.46 27.66 -0.83
N THR A 104 1.37 27.06 0.36
CA THR A 104 2.40 27.18 1.38
C THR A 104 2.78 25.81 1.94
N LEU A 105 4.04 25.66 2.30
CA LEU A 105 4.59 24.42 2.84
C LEU A 105 3.84 23.95 4.11
N TRP A 106 3.55 24.88 5.03
CA TRP A 106 2.88 24.52 6.28
C TRP A 106 1.44 24.03 6.07
N ALA A 107 0.71 24.66 5.14
CA ALA A 107 -0.61 24.18 4.76
C ALA A 107 -0.54 22.79 4.09
N PHE A 108 0.45 22.54 3.23
CA PHE A 108 0.70 21.24 2.63
C PHE A 108 0.94 20.15 3.69
N LEU A 109 1.85 20.40 4.65
CA LEU A 109 2.14 19.45 5.73
C LEU A 109 0.93 19.17 6.60
N LEU A 110 0.13 20.21 6.92
CA LEU A 110 -1.11 20.06 7.69
C LEU A 110 -2.13 19.22 6.96
N VAL A 111 -2.34 19.48 5.66
CA VAL A 111 -3.26 18.72 4.81
C VAL A 111 -2.84 17.24 4.77
N ARG A 112 -1.55 16.96 4.60
CA ARG A 112 -1.02 15.59 4.62
C ARG A 112 -1.22 14.87 5.95
N ALA A 113 -0.98 15.57 7.08
CA ALA A 113 -1.23 15.00 8.40
C ALA A 113 -2.72 14.70 8.63
N LEU A 114 -3.62 15.62 8.26
CA LEU A 114 -5.07 15.42 8.37
C LEU A 114 -5.57 14.29 7.47
N ALA A 115 -5.03 14.15 6.25
CA ALA A 115 -5.36 13.05 5.37
C ALA A 115 -5.08 11.68 6.01
N GLY A 116 -3.98 11.55 6.76
CA GLY A 116 -3.64 10.34 7.49
C GLY A 116 -4.70 9.93 8.52
N VAL A 117 -5.34 10.89 9.19
CA VAL A 117 -6.42 10.63 10.18
C VAL A 117 -7.59 9.86 9.54
N PHE A 118 -7.93 10.20 8.30
CA PHE A 118 -9.08 9.64 7.59
C PHE A 118 -8.71 8.50 6.62
N ALA A 119 -7.46 8.05 6.59
CA ALA A 119 -6.94 7.09 5.61
C ALA A 119 -7.41 5.63 5.80
N SER A 120 -8.47 5.39 6.58
CA SER A 120 -8.96 4.05 6.94
C SER A 120 -10.00 3.48 5.98
N THR A 121 -10.17 4.05 4.79
CA THR A 121 -11.17 3.63 3.80
C THR A 121 -11.05 2.16 3.45
N PHE A 122 -9.83 1.64 3.26
CA PHE A 122 -9.62 0.25 2.87
C PHE A 122 -10.08 -0.74 3.94
N SER A 123 -9.80 -0.49 5.23
CA SER A 123 -10.22 -1.38 6.32
C SER A 123 -11.73 -1.38 6.51
N THR A 124 -12.37 -0.22 6.43
CA THR A 124 -13.83 -0.07 6.51
C THR A 124 -14.53 -0.74 5.31
N THR A 125 -13.97 -0.60 4.10
CA THR A 125 -14.46 -1.28 2.89
C THR A 125 -14.38 -2.79 3.03
N SER A 126 -13.26 -3.31 3.52
CA SER A 126 -13.06 -4.75 3.73
C SER A 126 -14.06 -5.32 4.76
N ALA A 127 -14.29 -4.59 5.85
CA ALA A 127 -15.27 -4.97 6.85
C ALA A 127 -16.71 -4.96 6.27
N TYR A 128 -17.05 -3.92 5.51
CA TYR A 128 -18.36 -3.82 4.84
C TYR A 128 -18.62 -5.02 3.93
N ILE A 129 -17.61 -5.43 3.12
CA ILE A 129 -17.72 -6.60 2.23
C ILE A 129 -17.95 -7.87 3.03
N ALA A 130 -17.20 -8.05 4.11
CA ALA A 130 -17.36 -9.21 4.97
C ALA A 130 -18.77 -9.30 5.58
N ASP A 131 -19.40 -8.15 5.89
CA ASP A 131 -20.75 -8.06 6.44
C ASP A 131 -21.83 -8.44 5.40
N VAL A 132 -21.69 -7.97 4.14
CA VAL A 132 -22.72 -8.16 3.09
C VAL A 132 -22.52 -9.41 2.24
N THR A 133 -21.42 -10.16 2.43
CA THR A 133 -21.06 -11.30 1.57
C THR A 133 -21.12 -12.61 2.35
N PRO A 134 -21.89 -13.61 1.86
CA PRO A 134 -21.85 -14.95 2.43
C PRO A 134 -20.44 -15.56 2.45
N PRO A 135 -20.07 -16.35 3.46
CA PRO A 135 -18.71 -16.89 3.62
C PRO A 135 -18.12 -17.53 2.35
N GLY A 136 -18.87 -18.34 1.63
CA GLY A 136 -18.42 -19.03 0.42
C GLY A 136 -18.16 -18.12 -0.79
N LYS A 137 -18.60 -16.84 -0.79
CA LYS A 137 -18.39 -15.87 -1.87
C LYS A 137 -17.42 -14.75 -1.49
N ARG A 138 -16.93 -14.70 -0.25
CA ARG A 138 -16.03 -13.64 0.23
C ARG A 138 -14.75 -13.56 -0.60
N GLY A 139 -14.11 -14.69 -0.87
CA GLY A 139 -12.88 -14.73 -1.68
C GLY A 139 -13.05 -14.07 -3.06
N GLN A 140 -14.14 -14.39 -3.77
CA GLN A 140 -14.43 -13.78 -5.07
C GLN A 140 -14.64 -12.26 -4.96
N ARG A 141 -15.35 -11.78 -3.93
CA ARG A 141 -15.61 -10.35 -3.73
C ARG A 141 -14.36 -9.57 -3.34
N PHE A 142 -13.51 -10.13 -2.48
CA PHE A 142 -12.20 -9.55 -2.18
C PHE A 142 -11.29 -9.49 -3.41
N ALA A 143 -11.30 -10.53 -4.26
CA ALA A 143 -10.57 -10.52 -5.52
C ALA A 143 -11.04 -9.42 -6.48
N MET A 144 -12.35 -9.15 -6.57
CA MET A 144 -12.89 -8.04 -7.38
C MET A 144 -12.38 -6.68 -6.89
N ILE A 145 -12.31 -6.47 -5.57
CA ILE A 145 -11.78 -5.22 -5.02
C ILE A 145 -10.28 -5.10 -5.21
N GLY A 146 -9.53 -6.20 -5.04
CA GLY A 146 -8.12 -6.23 -5.36
C GLY A 146 -7.83 -5.89 -6.82
N ALA A 147 -8.64 -6.43 -7.75
CA ALA A 147 -8.54 -6.11 -9.17
C ALA A 147 -8.85 -4.63 -9.46
N ALA A 148 -9.89 -4.06 -8.82
CA ALA A 148 -10.24 -2.66 -8.96
C ALA A 148 -9.13 -1.74 -8.40
N PHE A 149 -8.57 -2.09 -7.24
CA PHE A 149 -7.43 -1.40 -6.65
C PHE A 149 -6.21 -1.42 -7.58
N GLY A 150 -5.87 -2.59 -8.14
CA GLY A 150 -4.78 -2.74 -9.09
C GLY A 150 -5.00 -1.92 -10.38
N ALA A 151 -6.22 -1.93 -10.92
CA ALA A 151 -6.57 -1.11 -12.08
C ALA A 151 -6.41 0.39 -11.78
N GLY A 152 -6.91 0.88 -10.63
CA GLY A 152 -6.72 2.27 -10.22
C GLY A 152 -5.23 2.65 -10.07
N PHE A 153 -4.41 1.73 -9.59
CA PHE A 153 -2.96 1.93 -9.46
C PHE A 153 -2.22 1.94 -10.81
N ILE A 154 -2.80 1.38 -11.87
CA ILE A 154 -2.27 1.45 -13.24
C ILE A 154 -2.71 2.76 -13.91
N PHE A 155 -4.02 3.03 -13.89
CA PHE A 155 -4.58 4.18 -14.60
C PHE A 155 -4.28 5.51 -13.90
N GLY A 156 -4.23 5.51 -12.55
CA GLY A 156 -3.99 6.72 -11.76
C GLY A 156 -2.70 7.45 -12.15
N PRO A 157 -1.54 6.81 -12.07
CA PRO A 157 -0.27 7.45 -12.41
C PRO A 157 -0.17 7.86 -13.88
N ALA A 158 -0.70 7.05 -14.81
CA ALA A 158 -0.72 7.40 -16.22
C ALA A 158 -1.52 8.68 -16.48
N ILE A 159 -2.74 8.76 -15.93
CA ILE A 159 -3.60 9.94 -16.05
C ILE A 159 -3.01 11.11 -15.26
N GLY A 160 -2.49 10.86 -14.06
CA GLY A 160 -1.86 11.86 -13.22
C GLY A 160 -0.65 12.52 -13.87
N GLY A 161 0.21 11.70 -14.50
CA GLY A 161 1.35 12.21 -15.26
C GLY A 161 0.95 13.02 -16.48
N LEU A 162 -0.07 12.58 -17.26
CA LEU A 162 -0.60 13.31 -18.40
C LEU A 162 -1.22 14.65 -18.01
N LEU A 163 -2.03 14.68 -16.97
CA LEU A 163 -2.64 15.92 -16.49
C LEU A 163 -1.61 16.84 -15.83
N GLY A 164 -0.65 16.27 -15.11
CA GLY A 164 0.42 17.00 -14.45
C GLY A 164 1.39 17.68 -15.43
N ASP A 165 1.57 17.12 -16.63
CA ASP A 165 2.34 17.72 -17.72
C ASP A 165 1.67 18.99 -18.29
N ILE A 166 0.34 19.12 -18.12
CA ILE A 166 -0.43 20.32 -18.49
C ILE A 166 -0.40 21.34 -17.34
N ASP A 167 -0.77 20.92 -16.15
CA ASP A 167 -0.74 21.70 -14.90
C ASP A 167 -0.64 20.75 -13.72
N VAL A 168 0.30 21.01 -12.83
CA VAL A 168 0.60 20.19 -11.64
C VAL A 168 -0.61 20.02 -10.72
N ARG A 169 -1.56 20.95 -10.72
CA ARG A 169 -2.75 20.96 -9.87
C ARG A 169 -3.95 20.20 -10.47
N LEU A 170 -3.97 20.01 -11.79
CA LEU A 170 -5.07 19.31 -12.48
C LEU A 170 -5.34 17.90 -11.96
N PRO A 171 -4.34 17.03 -11.70
CA PRO A 171 -4.57 15.69 -11.16
C PRO A 171 -5.33 15.72 -9.83
N PHE A 172 -5.05 16.69 -8.98
CA PHE A 172 -5.71 16.84 -7.69
C PHE A 172 -7.16 17.32 -7.84
N PHE A 173 -7.46 18.25 -8.75
CA PHE A 173 -8.85 18.66 -9.05
C PHE A 173 -9.67 17.49 -9.59
N VAL A 174 -9.10 16.70 -10.51
CA VAL A 174 -9.76 15.50 -11.05
C VAL A 174 -9.98 14.47 -9.95
N GLY A 175 -8.97 14.22 -9.11
CA GLY A 175 -9.08 13.35 -7.96
C GLY A 175 -10.18 13.78 -6.97
N ALA A 176 -10.25 15.08 -6.67
CA ALA A 176 -11.28 15.67 -5.81
C ALA A 176 -12.69 15.48 -6.39
N ALA A 177 -12.86 15.73 -7.69
CA ALA A 177 -14.15 15.57 -8.37
C ALA A 177 -14.62 14.11 -8.36
N LEU A 178 -13.74 13.17 -8.70
CA LEU A 178 -14.05 11.74 -8.71
C LEU A 178 -14.35 11.21 -7.30
N ALA A 179 -13.54 11.58 -6.30
CA ALA A 179 -13.77 11.18 -4.92
C ALA A 179 -15.03 11.80 -4.35
N GLY A 180 -15.32 13.07 -4.66
CA GLY A 180 -16.54 13.76 -4.26
C GLY A 180 -17.80 13.14 -4.90
N ALA A 181 -17.74 12.83 -6.19
CA ALA A 181 -18.83 12.12 -6.88
C ALA A 181 -19.07 10.73 -6.26
N ASN A 182 -18.01 10.00 -5.92
CA ASN A 182 -18.11 8.71 -5.26
C ASN A 182 -18.67 8.81 -3.84
N ALA A 183 -18.29 9.83 -3.07
CA ALA A 183 -18.86 10.08 -1.75
C ALA A 183 -20.38 10.40 -1.83
N LEU A 184 -20.80 11.22 -2.80
CA LEU A 184 -22.20 11.51 -3.06
C LEU A 184 -22.97 10.25 -3.49
N PHE A 185 -22.40 9.45 -4.39
CA PHE A 185 -22.99 8.18 -4.80
C PHE A 185 -23.19 7.25 -3.60
N GLY A 186 -22.16 7.14 -2.72
CA GLY A 186 -22.26 6.37 -1.48
C GLY A 186 -23.33 6.89 -0.52
N TYR A 187 -23.44 8.21 -0.40
CA TYR A 187 -24.43 8.83 0.47
C TYR A 187 -25.88 8.49 0.06
N PHE A 188 -26.19 8.49 -1.22
CA PHE A 188 -27.56 8.24 -1.69
C PHE A 188 -27.90 6.76 -1.87
N LEU A 189 -26.92 5.90 -2.22
CA LEU A 189 -27.19 4.56 -2.71
C LEU A 189 -26.74 3.44 -1.77
N VAL A 190 -25.79 3.68 -0.85
CA VAL A 190 -25.22 2.61 -0.03
C VAL A 190 -26.03 2.43 1.25
N PRO A 191 -26.60 1.24 1.51
CA PRO A 191 -27.26 0.94 2.77
C PRO A 191 -26.23 0.72 3.91
N GLU A 192 -26.69 0.73 5.17
CA GLU A 192 -25.87 0.31 6.29
C GLU A 192 -25.71 -1.21 6.27
N SER A 193 -24.46 -1.69 6.46
CA SER A 193 -24.15 -3.13 6.49
C SER A 193 -24.14 -3.73 7.88
N LEU A 194 -23.94 -2.89 8.91
CA LEU A 194 -23.84 -3.36 10.30
C LEU A 194 -25.13 -3.04 11.06
N PRO A 195 -26.00 -4.05 11.30
CA PRO A 195 -27.22 -3.90 12.08
C PRO A 195 -26.91 -3.37 13.50
N VAL A 196 -27.85 -2.59 14.06
CA VAL A 196 -27.68 -1.95 15.39
C VAL A 196 -27.36 -2.98 16.47
N GLU A 197 -27.95 -4.17 16.39
CA GLU A 197 -27.78 -5.28 17.33
C GLU A 197 -26.38 -5.89 17.32
N ARG A 198 -25.64 -5.73 16.21
CA ARG A 198 -24.26 -6.22 16.05
C ARG A 198 -23.21 -5.15 16.32
N ARG A 199 -23.64 -3.92 16.58
CA ARG A 199 -22.72 -2.83 16.91
C ARG A 199 -22.06 -3.05 18.25
N ARG A 200 -20.79 -2.71 18.34
CA ARG A 200 -19.98 -2.90 19.56
C ARG A 200 -19.66 -1.58 20.22
N ALA A 201 -19.66 -1.53 21.54
CA ALA A 201 -19.19 -0.36 22.28
C ALA A 201 -17.71 -0.10 21.97
N PHE A 202 -17.33 1.18 21.87
CA PHE A 202 -15.95 1.59 21.69
C PHE A 202 -15.08 1.13 22.86
N SER A 203 -13.90 0.57 22.59
CA SER A 203 -12.94 0.13 23.61
C SER A 203 -11.51 0.41 23.17
N TRP A 204 -10.79 1.20 23.96
CA TRP A 204 -9.39 1.51 23.75
C TRP A 204 -8.47 0.28 23.80
N SER A 205 -8.80 -0.71 24.63
CA SER A 205 -8.00 -1.93 24.78
C SER A 205 -7.95 -2.77 23.50
N ARG A 206 -8.99 -2.71 22.68
CA ARG A 206 -9.03 -3.42 21.38
C ARG A 206 -8.29 -2.69 20.26
N ALA A 207 -8.01 -1.40 20.44
CA ALA A 207 -7.23 -0.60 19.50
C ALA A 207 -5.71 -0.75 19.70
N SER A 208 -5.26 -1.67 20.58
CA SER A 208 -3.83 -1.83 20.88
C SER A 208 -3.15 -2.76 19.89
N THR A 209 -2.47 -2.17 18.93
CA THR A 209 -1.65 -2.87 17.92
C THR A 209 -0.38 -3.51 18.52
N VAL A 210 0.15 -2.91 19.59
CA VAL A 210 1.41 -3.34 20.23
C VAL A 210 1.26 -4.68 20.95
N GLY A 211 0.11 -4.93 21.60
CA GLY A 211 -0.16 -6.18 22.30
C GLY A 211 -0.13 -7.39 21.38
N THR A 212 -0.78 -7.29 20.24
CA THR A 212 -0.83 -8.32 19.19
C THR A 212 0.57 -8.64 18.65
N LEU A 213 1.39 -7.62 18.40
CA LEU A 213 2.75 -7.82 17.92
C LEU A 213 3.64 -8.57 18.94
N MET A 214 3.50 -8.22 20.22
CA MET A 214 4.27 -8.85 21.30
C MET A 214 3.91 -10.34 21.48
N GLN A 215 2.65 -10.71 21.26
CA GLN A 215 2.19 -12.09 21.31
C GLN A 215 2.74 -12.89 20.14
N LEU A 216 2.72 -12.34 18.91
CA LEU A 216 3.26 -13.00 17.73
C LEU A 216 4.78 -13.26 17.82
N VAL A 217 5.54 -12.33 18.40
CA VAL A 217 6.99 -12.53 18.64
C VAL A 217 7.26 -13.77 19.50
N ARG A 218 6.36 -14.09 20.43
CA ARG A 218 6.49 -15.26 21.32
C ARG A 218 5.98 -16.56 20.70
N THR A 219 5.26 -16.50 19.59
CA THR A 219 4.73 -17.68 18.91
C THR A 219 5.85 -18.44 18.20
N LYS A 220 6.01 -19.72 18.54
CA LYS A 220 7.04 -20.59 17.95
C LYS A 220 6.91 -20.64 16.42
N GLY A 221 8.02 -20.44 15.70
CA GLY A 221 8.06 -20.47 14.24
C GLY A 221 7.62 -19.17 13.56
N VAL A 222 6.85 -18.29 14.22
CA VAL A 222 6.42 -16.99 13.70
C VAL A 222 7.45 -15.91 14.03
N GLY A 223 7.90 -15.84 15.27
CA GLY A 223 8.80 -14.77 15.76
C GLY A 223 10.07 -14.58 14.94
N SER A 224 10.64 -15.65 14.38
CA SER A 224 11.84 -15.58 13.52
C SER A 224 11.55 -15.07 12.11
N LEU A 225 10.29 -15.17 11.63
CA LEU A 225 9.85 -14.71 10.31
C LEU A 225 9.32 -13.27 10.33
N LEU A 226 8.98 -12.70 11.49
CA LEU A 226 8.52 -11.32 11.58
C LEU A 226 9.58 -10.29 11.12
N PRO A 227 10.88 -10.40 11.50
CA PRO A 227 11.91 -9.53 10.93
C PRO A 227 12.08 -9.71 9.42
N VAL A 228 11.93 -10.94 8.90
CA VAL A 228 11.96 -11.21 7.45
C VAL A 228 10.84 -10.44 6.76
N PHE A 229 9.60 -10.55 7.25
CA PHE A 229 8.47 -9.82 6.71
C PHE A 229 8.66 -8.30 6.80
N PHE A 230 9.18 -7.82 7.93
CA PHE A 230 9.41 -6.38 8.14
C PHE A 230 10.41 -5.79 7.15
N PHE A 231 11.61 -6.39 7.03
CA PHE A 231 12.63 -5.86 6.11
C PHE A 231 12.26 -6.04 4.65
N ALA A 232 11.56 -7.13 4.29
CA ALA A 232 10.99 -7.32 2.97
C ALA A 232 9.99 -6.21 2.62
N THR A 233 9.07 -5.91 3.54
CA THR A 233 8.10 -4.83 3.40
C THR A 233 8.80 -3.47 3.32
N LEU A 234 9.74 -3.19 4.22
CA LEU A 234 10.49 -1.94 4.22
C LEU A 234 11.20 -1.71 2.88
N SER A 235 11.88 -2.76 2.35
CA SER A 235 12.53 -2.69 1.04
C SER A 235 11.56 -2.29 -0.08
N SER A 236 10.40 -2.93 -0.16
CA SER A 236 9.40 -2.68 -1.19
C SER A 236 8.83 -1.25 -1.15
N TRP A 237 8.85 -0.59 0.02
CA TRP A 237 8.38 0.79 0.17
C TRP A 237 9.28 1.85 -0.46
N VAL A 238 10.45 1.49 -1.00
CA VAL A 238 11.31 2.44 -1.74
C VAL A 238 10.59 3.01 -2.97
N TYR A 239 9.87 2.17 -3.72
CA TYR A 239 9.17 2.62 -4.94
C TYR A 239 8.11 3.71 -4.66
N PRO A 240 7.10 3.49 -3.83
CA PRO A 240 6.08 4.53 -3.59
C PRO A 240 6.62 5.74 -2.82
N THR A 241 7.79 5.62 -2.19
CA THR A 241 8.35 6.67 -1.36
C THR A 241 9.20 7.66 -2.15
N VAL A 242 10.21 7.21 -2.89
CA VAL A 242 11.24 8.08 -3.44
C VAL A 242 11.33 8.06 -4.98
N TRP A 243 10.64 7.13 -5.64
CA TRP A 243 10.81 6.89 -7.07
C TRP A 243 10.65 8.15 -7.94
N ALA A 244 9.58 8.92 -7.73
CA ALA A 244 9.31 10.11 -8.54
C ALA A 244 10.45 11.15 -8.43
N TYR A 245 11.00 11.34 -7.23
CA TYR A 245 12.12 12.25 -7.00
C TYR A 245 13.41 11.75 -7.67
N VAL A 246 13.71 10.44 -7.54
CA VAL A 246 14.88 9.84 -8.21
C VAL A 246 14.75 9.92 -9.73
N ALA A 247 13.57 9.69 -10.28
CA ALA A 247 13.31 9.74 -11.72
C ALA A 247 13.52 11.14 -12.29
N ILE A 248 13.06 12.17 -11.60
CA ILE A 248 13.26 13.58 -11.99
C ILE A 248 14.75 13.94 -11.88
N GLU A 249 15.36 13.71 -10.73
CA GLU A 249 16.74 14.12 -10.44
C GLU A 249 17.78 13.40 -11.30
N LYS A 250 17.61 12.08 -11.49
CA LYS A 250 18.63 11.23 -12.12
C LYS A 250 18.50 11.14 -13.63
N PHE A 251 17.27 11.19 -14.15
CA PHE A 251 16.98 10.94 -15.57
C PHE A 251 16.32 12.14 -16.26
N ASP A 252 16.12 13.25 -15.54
CA ASP A 252 15.44 14.46 -16.04
C ASP A 252 14.04 14.15 -16.63
N TRP A 253 13.29 13.26 -15.92
CA TRP A 253 11.98 12.84 -16.39
C TRP A 253 10.92 13.87 -16.06
N THR A 254 10.05 14.13 -17.04
CA THR A 254 8.82 14.91 -16.82
C THR A 254 7.83 14.14 -15.98
N THR A 255 6.84 14.84 -15.40
CA THR A 255 5.74 14.21 -14.65
C THR A 255 5.01 13.13 -15.45
N LYS A 256 4.88 13.32 -16.76
CA LYS A 256 4.33 12.33 -17.70
C LYS A 256 5.19 11.07 -17.79
N ALA A 257 6.51 11.20 -17.91
CA ALA A 257 7.42 10.05 -17.97
C ALA A 257 7.39 9.28 -16.65
N VAL A 258 7.39 9.97 -15.50
CA VAL A 258 7.22 9.38 -14.17
C VAL A 258 5.89 8.63 -14.08
N GLY A 259 4.78 9.25 -14.51
CA GLY A 259 3.45 8.63 -14.50
C GLY A 259 3.40 7.33 -15.31
N TYR A 260 3.99 7.31 -16.50
CA TYR A 260 4.07 6.11 -17.34
C TYR A 260 4.93 5.01 -16.72
N SER A 261 6.03 5.36 -16.05
CA SER A 261 6.89 4.38 -15.38
C SER A 261 6.18 3.70 -14.21
N VAL A 262 5.41 4.45 -13.42
CA VAL A 262 4.60 3.90 -12.33
C VAL A 262 3.45 3.05 -12.87
N ALA A 263 2.80 3.47 -13.94
CA ALA A 263 1.78 2.67 -14.62
C ALA A 263 2.37 1.36 -15.19
N TYR A 264 3.56 1.43 -15.79
CA TYR A 264 4.29 0.25 -16.26
C TYR A 264 4.59 -0.74 -15.12
N TYR A 265 5.09 -0.23 -13.98
CA TYR A 265 5.26 -1.06 -12.78
C TYR A 265 3.94 -1.71 -12.35
N GLY A 266 2.84 -0.98 -12.38
CA GLY A 266 1.50 -1.51 -12.06
C GLY A 266 1.09 -2.65 -13.01
N VAL A 267 1.33 -2.52 -14.32
CA VAL A 267 1.07 -3.57 -15.31
C VAL A 267 1.94 -4.81 -15.03
N ILE A 268 3.24 -4.62 -14.76
CA ILE A 268 4.16 -5.70 -14.42
C ILE A 268 3.70 -6.42 -13.14
N ALA A 269 3.31 -5.68 -12.10
CA ALA A 269 2.81 -6.25 -10.85
C ALA A 269 1.50 -7.04 -11.06
N PHE A 270 0.59 -6.55 -11.90
CA PHE A 270 -0.65 -7.25 -12.25
C PHE A 270 -0.35 -8.56 -13.00
N LEU A 271 0.48 -8.51 -14.04
CA LEU A 271 0.87 -9.70 -14.81
C LEU A 271 1.58 -10.72 -13.92
N SER A 272 2.43 -10.26 -13.02
CA SER A 272 3.10 -11.13 -12.09
C SER A 272 2.14 -11.81 -11.13
N SER A 273 1.22 -11.07 -10.53
CA SER A 273 0.19 -11.63 -9.64
C SER A 273 -0.69 -12.66 -10.37
N ALA A 274 -1.01 -12.41 -11.64
CA ALA A 274 -1.86 -13.29 -12.44
C ALA A 274 -1.12 -14.56 -12.96
N ILE A 275 0.17 -14.45 -13.25
CA ILE A 275 0.93 -15.52 -13.91
C ILE A 275 2.00 -16.08 -12.98
N VAL A 276 2.93 -15.21 -12.51
CA VAL A 276 4.12 -15.68 -11.79
C VAL A 276 3.74 -16.27 -10.44
N VAL A 277 2.91 -15.56 -9.68
CA VAL A 277 2.48 -16.03 -8.35
C VAL A 277 1.62 -17.27 -8.47
N GLN A 278 0.63 -17.29 -9.40
CA GLN A 278 -0.32 -18.42 -9.50
C GLN A 278 0.30 -19.68 -10.12
N VAL A 279 1.24 -19.53 -11.04
CA VAL A 279 1.83 -20.67 -11.76
C VAL A 279 3.12 -21.17 -11.11
N PHE A 280 4.00 -20.27 -10.70
CA PHE A 280 5.34 -20.63 -10.24
C PHE A 280 5.40 -20.86 -8.72
N LEU A 281 4.68 -20.10 -7.90
CA LEU A 281 4.72 -20.30 -6.45
C LEU A 281 4.30 -21.72 -6.03
N PRO A 282 3.20 -22.33 -6.56
CA PRO A 282 2.85 -23.70 -6.23
C PRO A 282 3.88 -24.74 -6.72
N LYS A 283 4.53 -24.49 -7.87
CA LYS A 283 5.50 -25.41 -8.46
C LYS A 283 6.86 -25.38 -7.77
N LEU A 284 7.30 -24.20 -7.33
CA LEU A 284 8.60 -24.01 -6.66
C LEU A 284 8.55 -24.39 -5.18
N GLY A 285 7.37 -24.29 -4.57
CA GLY A 285 7.19 -24.31 -3.13
C GLY A 285 7.66 -23.02 -2.47
N ILE A 286 7.16 -22.73 -1.28
CA ILE A 286 7.32 -21.45 -0.58
C ILE A 286 8.81 -21.08 -0.43
N ARG A 287 9.61 -22.01 0.06
CA ARG A 287 11.04 -21.79 0.34
C ARG A 287 11.83 -21.31 -0.87
N ARG A 288 11.75 -22.06 -1.98
CA ARG A 288 12.47 -21.70 -3.21
C ARG A 288 11.94 -20.41 -3.80
N ALA A 289 10.62 -20.20 -3.74
CA ALA A 289 10.00 -18.98 -4.24
C ALA A 289 10.50 -17.74 -3.49
N VAL A 290 10.62 -17.77 -2.14
CA VAL A 290 11.17 -16.66 -1.35
C VAL A 290 12.62 -16.39 -1.73
N PHE A 291 13.50 -17.42 -1.81
CA PHE A 291 14.88 -17.22 -2.19
C PHE A 291 15.04 -16.62 -3.58
N ILE A 292 14.35 -17.17 -4.57
CA ILE A 292 14.41 -16.68 -5.96
C ILE A 292 13.88 -15.25 -6.02
N ALA A 293 12.74 -14.97 -5.41
CA ALA A 293 12.14 -13.63 -5.40
C ALA A 293 13.09 -12.59 -4.77
N LEU A 294 13.71 -12.90 -3.64
CA LEU A 294 14.67 -12.00 -2.98
C LEU A 294 15.93 -11.74 -3.81
N VAL A 295 16.48 -12.77 -4.50
CA VAL A 295 17.62 -12.58 -5.39
C VAL A 295 17.25 -11.63 -6.54
N PHE A 296 16.10 -11.82 -7.17
CA PHE A 296 15.62 -10.93 -8.23
C PHE A 296 15.34 -9.52 -7.73
N GLU A 297 14.82 -9.36 -6.50
CA GLU A 297 14.61 -8.06 -5.85
C GLU A 297 15.94 -7.33 -5.64
N ILE A 298 16.95 -8.01 -5.07
CA ILE A 298 18.28 -7.44 -4.86
C ILE A 298 18.89 -6.97 -6.17
N VAL A 299 18.83 -7.79 -7.22
CA VAL A 299 19.37 -7.44 -8.55
C VAL A 299 18.60 -6.25 -9.14
N ALA A 300 17.27 -6.26 -9.08
CA ALA A 300 16.45 -5.19 -9.63
C ALA A 300 16.69 -3.86 -8.92
N LEU A 301 16.66 -3.84 -7.59
CA LEU A 301 16.88 -2.62 -6.81
C LEU A 301 18.30 -2.07 -6.97
N THR A 302 19.30 -2.94 -6.92
CA THR A 302 20.70 -2.56 -7.14
C THR A 302 20.88 -2.04 -8.57
N GLY A 303 20.30 -2.70 -9.56
CA GLY A 303 20.34 -2.29 -10.95
C GLY A 303 19.70 -0.90 -11.17
N ILE A 304 18.55 -0.60 -10.55
CA ILE A 304 17.95 0.75 -10.59
C ILE A 304 18.87 1.78 -9.93
N GLY A 305 19.47 1.42 -8.79
CA GLY A 305 20.42 2.30 -8.09
C GLY A 305 21.58 2.74 -8.98
N PHE A 306 22.13 1.85 -9.80
CA PHE A 306 23.25 2.14 -10.72
C PHE A 306 22.81 2.50 -12.15
N ALA A 307 21.53 2.40 -12.50
CA ALA A 307 21.05 2.72 -13.84
C ALA A 307 21.45 4.15 -14.23
N THR A 308 21.99 4.32 -15.43
CA THR A 308 22.36 5.62 -16.01
C THR A 308 21.42 6.01 -17.14
N GLU A 309 20.73 5.04 -17.72
CA GLU A 309 19.84 5.22 -18.84
C GLU A 309 18.43 4.78 -18.52
N SER A 310 17.43 5.47 -19.08
CA SER A 310 16.00 5.19 -18.84
C SER A 310 15.61 3.74 -19.15
N TRP A 311 16.15 3.15 -20.23
CA TRP A 311 15.83 1.77 -20.61
C TRP A 311 16.27 0.74 -19.55
N MET A 312 17.37 1.00 -18.81
CA MET A 312 17.84 0.14 -17.74
C MET A 312 16.81 0.03 -16.62
N VAL A 313 16.13 1.14 -16.30
CA VAL A 313 15.06 1.16 -15.31
C VAL A 313 13.93 0.21 -15.70
N TYR A 314 13.44 0.33 -16.95
CA TYR A 314 12.36 -0.56 -17.44
C TYR A 314 12.79 -2.02 -17.47
N ALA A 315 14.04 -2.31 -17.82
CA ALA A 315 14.59 -3.66 -17.76
C ALA A 315 14.60 -4.20 -16.32
N MET A 316 15.04 -3.40 -15.33
CA MET A 316 15.06 -3.82 -13.93
C MET A 316 13.65 -3.97 -13.34
N VAL A 317 12.72 -3.08 -13.68
CA VAL A 317 11.30 -3.22 -13.29
C VAL A 317 10.69 -4.48 -13.90
N THR A 318 11.03 -4.83 -15.14
CA THR A 318 10.58 -6.10 -15.73
C THR A 318 11.18 -7.30 -14.98
N LEU A 319 12.45 -7.24 -14.60
CA LEU A 319 13.09 -8.27 -13.81
C LEU A 319 12.45 -8.44 -12.44
N ALA A 320 12.00 -7.34 -11.83
CA ALA A 320 11.26 -7.33 -10.58
C ALA A 320 9.91 -8.07 -10.64
N LEU A 321 9.41 -8.44 -11.84
CA LEU A 321 8.24 -9.30 -12.00
C LEU A 321 8.35 -10.60 -11.18
N VAL A 322 9.55 -11.16 -11.06
CA VAL A 322 9.78 -12.38 -10.29
C VAL A 322 9.77 -12.11 -8.77
N SER A 323 10.22 -10.94 -8.35
CA SER A 323 10.30 -10.58 -6.93
C SER A 323 8.92 -10.45 -6.26
N THR A 324 7.87 -10.20 -7.03
CA THR A 324 6.50 -10.07 -6.48
C THR A 324 5.96 -11.34 -5.80
N MET A 325 6.59 -12.51 -6.00
CA MET A 325 6.26 -13.74 -5.25
C MET A 325 6.65 -13.64 -3.76
N GLN A 326 7.54 -12.71 -3.38
CA GLN A 326 8.09 -12.59 -2.04
C GLN A 326 7.01 -12.41 -0.97
N ASP A 327 6.17 -11.39 -1.10
CA ASP A 327 5.14 -11.07 -0.09
C ASP A 327 4.10 -12.20 0.08
N PRO A 328 3.46 -12.74 -0.99
CA PRO A 328 2.53 -13.85 -0.82
C PRO A 328 3.19 -15.13 -0.29
N ALA A 329 4.44 -15.42 -0.66
CA ALA A 329 5.14 -16.59 -0.16
C ALA A 329 5.47 -16.48 1.33
N ILE A 330 5.98 -15.33 1.80
CA ILE A 330 6.26 -15.08 3.22
C ILE A 330 4.97 -15.10 4.05
N ARG A 331 3.89 -14.48 3.56
CA ARG A 331 2.57 -14.51 4.23
C ARG A 331 1.99 -15.92 4.30
N GLN A 332 2.13 -16.69 3.25
CA GLN A 332 1.69 -18.09 3.23
C GLN A 332 2.47 -18.92 4.25
N GLU A 333 3.78 -18.73 4.33
CA GLU A 333 4.61 -19.42 5.32
C GLU A 333 4.24 -19.04 6.76
N LEU A 334 4.03 -17.75 7.04
CA LEU A 334 3.57 -17.28 8.35
C LEU A 334 2.19 -17.85 8.70
N SER A 335 1.26 -17.84 7.74
CA SER A 335 -0.10 -18.35 7.92
C SER A 335 -0.13 -19.85 8.21
N SER A 336 0.74 -20.64 7.58
CA SER A 336 0.83 -22.10 7.82
C SER A 336 1.36 -22.48 9.18
N ARG A 337 1.93 -21.51 9.93
CA ARG A 337 2.53 -21.73 11.27
C ARG A 337 1.65 -21.27 12.42
N VAL A 338 0.45 -20.78 12.12
CA VAL A 338 -0.49 -20.24 13.09
C VAL A 338 -1.81 -21.02 13.00
N ALA A 339 -2.42 -21.34 14.13
CA ALA A 339 -3.71 -22.03 14.18
C ALA A 339 -4.83 -21.20 13.51
N GLU A 340 -5.89 -21.85 13.06
CA GLU A 340 -6.99 -21.21 12.33
C GLU A 340 -7.66 -20.07 13.13
N ASP A 341 -7.79 -20.22 14.43
CA ASP A 341 -8.38 -19.24 15.34
C ASP A 341 -7.49 -18.02 15.59
N ALA A 342 -6.16 -18.13 15.36
CA ALA A 342 -5.18 -17.08 15.55
C ALA A 342 -4.80 -16.35 14.23
N GLN A 343 -5.42 -16.69 13.07
CA GLN A 343 -5.15 -16.05 11.78
C GLN A 343 -5.46 -14.54 11.79
N GLY A 344 -6.53 -14.13 12.48
CA GLY A 344 -6.88 -12.73 12.63
C GLY A 344 -5.82 -11.94 13.38
N GLU A 345 -5.21 -12.52 14.40
CA GLU A 345 -4.12 -11.94 15.17
C GLU A 345 -2.85 -11.79 14.32
N LEU A 346 -2.51 -12.82 13.54
CA LEU A 346 -1.40 -12.76 12.58
C LEU A 346 -1.58 -11.61 11.59
N GLN A 347 -2.75 -11.50 10.94
CA GLN A 347 -3.00 -10.42 9.98
C GLN A 347 -2.94 -9.03 10.63
N GLY A 348 -3.43 -8.90 11.86
CA GLY A 348 -3.30 -7.67 12.66
C GLY A 348 -1.83 -7.29 12.90
N GLY A 349 -0.99 -8.25 13.31
CA GLY A 349 0.44 -8.02 13.53
C GLY A 349 1.21 -7.70 12.25
N LEU A 350 0.92 -8.38 11.13
CA LEU A 350 1.52 -8.07 9.83
C LEU A 350 1.13 -6.66 9.35
N SER A 351 -0.13 -6.26 9.57
CA SER A 351 -0.58 -4.89 9.26
C SER A 351 0.14 -3.85 10.12
N ALA A 352 0.42 -4.15 11.39
CA ALA A 352 1.21 -3.30 12.26
C ALA A 352 2.65 -3.13 11.76
N LEU A 353 3.32 -4.23 11.39
CA LEU A 353 4.68 -4.19 10.82
C LEU A 353 4.71 -3.41 9.50
N THR A 354 3.71 -3.58 8.65
CA THR A 354 3.57 -2.80 7.40
C THR A 354 3.46 -1.31 7.70
N SER A 355 2.65 -0.92 8.69
CA SER A 355 2.49 0.48 9.08
C SER A 355 3.80 1.07 9.64
N ILE A 356 4.56 0.30 10.43
CA ILE A 356 5.87 0.73 10.93
C ILE A 356 6.85 0.90 9.76
N ALA A 357 6.85 -0.01 8.78
CA ALA A 357 7.66 0.13 7.57
C ALA A 357 7.29 1.40 6.78
N MET A 358 5.98 1.70 6.64
CA MET A 358 5.50 2.95 6.00
C MET A 358 6.00 4.22 6.70
N ILE A 359 6.09 4.20 8.03
CA ILE A 359 6.60 5.33 8.82
C ILE A 359 8.13 5.48 8.63
N LEU A 360 8.86 4.37 8.58
CA LEU A 360 10.32 4.39 8.49
C LEU A 360 10.83 4.61 7.06
N ALA A 361 10.08 4.19 6.04
CA ALA A 361 10.48 4.30 4.64
C ALA A 361 10.84 5.74 4.21
N PRO A 362 10.02 6.77 4.45
CA PRO A 362 10.38 8.14 4.08
C PRO A 362 11.60 8.66 4.83
N LEU A 363 11.76 8.31 6.10
CA LEU A 363 12.94 8.69 6.88
C LEU A 363 14.22 8.08 6.31
N THR A 364 14.14 6.82 5.89
CA THR A 364 15.27 6.08 5.33
C THR A 364 15.57 6.51 3.90
N TYR A 365 14.59 6.42 3.00
CA TYR A 365 14.83 6.56 1.57
C TYR A 365 14.88 8.01 1.09
N MET A 366 13.94 8.85 1.54
CA MET A 366 13.98 10.28 1.19
C MET A 366 15.09 11.01 1.96
N GLY A 367 15.35 10.62 3.22
CA GLY A 367 16.49 11.14 3.98
C GLY A 367 17.82 10.85 3.28
N LEU A 368 18.02 9.59 2.85
CA LEU A 368 19.23 9.20 2.12
C LEU A 368 19.32 9.88 0.76
N PHE A 369 18.21 9.96 0.00
CA PHE A 369 18.16 10.67 -1.26
C PHE A 369 18.53 12.16 -1.09
N THR A 370 17.93 12.85 -0.13
CA THR A 370 18.25 14.26 0.16
C THR A 370 19.72 14.44 0.50
N PHE A 371 20.31 13.53 1.26
CA PHE A 371 21.72 13.57 1.63
C PHE A 371 22.66 13.33 0.44
N THR A 372 22.28 12.50 -0.53
CA THR A 372 23.13 12.08 -1.65
C THR A 372 22.83 12.75 -2.98
N ALA A 373 21.70 13.47 -3.10
CA ALA A 373 21.33 14.21 -4.31
C ALA A 373 21.32 15.74 -4.10
N GLY A 374 21.46 16.24 -2.85
CA GLY A 374 21.52 17.67 -2.57
C GLY A 374 22.81 18.33 -3.01
N GLU A 375 22.82 19.66 -3.17
CA GLU A 375 24.00 20.46 -3.55
C GLU A 375 25.19 20.31 -2.60
N SER A 376 24.90 20.00 -1.32
CA SER A 376 25.92 19.74 -0.28
C SER A 376 26.36 18.28 -0.18
N ALA A 377 25.94 17.42 -1.11
CA ALA A 377 26.30 16.01 -1.09
C ALA A 377 27.82 15.81 -1.23
N ILE A 378 28.42 15.08 -0.28
CA ILE A 378 29.85 14.70 -0.34
C ILE A 378 30.09 13.80 -1.56
N VAL A 379 29.14 12.93 -1.88
CA VAL A 379 29.13 12.07 -3.06
C VAL A 379 27.77 12.21 -3.71
N TYR A 380 27.70 12.75 -4.92
CA TYR A 380 26.45 12.85 -5.67
C TYR A 380 26.07 11.47 -6.20
N PHE A 381 25.01 10.89 -5.62
CA PHE A 381 24.51 9.57 -6.01
C PHE A 381 23.01 9.42 -5.74
N PRO A 382 22.13 9.94 -6.61
CA PRO A 382 20.68 9.89 -6.43
C PRO A 382 20.08 8.48 -6.31
N GLY A 383 20.82 7.44 -6.76
CA GLY A 383 20.44 6.03 -6.67
C GLY A 383 20.60 5.39 -5.28
N ALA A 384 21.17 6.09 -4.30
CA ALA A 384 21.50 5.54 -2.98
C ALA A 384 20.31 4.91 -2.24
N ALA A 385 19.13 5.51 -2.36
CA ALA A 385 17.90 4.98 -1.76
C ALA A 385 17.57 3.56 -2.25
N PHE A 386 17.77 3.28 -3.54
CA PHE A 386 17.55 1.95 -4.12
C PHE A 386 18.64 0.95 -3.68
N LEU A 387 19.88 1.39 -3.51
CA LEU A 387 20.92 0.53 -2.94
C LEU A 387 20.62 0.17 -1.47
N ALA A 388 20.13 1.13 -0.68
CA ALA A 388 19.70 0.86 0.68
C ALA A 388 18.54 -0.16 0.72
N ALA A 389 17.58 -0.05 -0.18
CA ALA A 389 16.50 -1.02 -0.31
C ALA A 389 17.03 -2.41 -0.74
N GLY A 390 17.96 -2.46 -1.69
CA GLY A 390 18.66 -3.70 -2.06
C GLY A 390 19.40 -4.34 -0.89
N PHE A 391 20.04 -3.51 -0.04
CA PHE A 391 20.66 -3.98 1.20
C PHE A 391 19.64 -4.54 2.20
N MET A 392 18.46 -3.91 2.33
CA MET A 392 17.35 -4.45 3.17
C MET A 392 16.86 -5.79 2.63
N SER A 393 16.75 -5.96 1.30
CA SER A 393 16.41 -7.24 0.68
C SER A 393 17.50 -8.30 0.89
N LEU A 394 18.79 -7.93 0.86
CA LEU A 394 19.89 -8.83 1.20
C LEU A 394 19.82 -9.25 2.68
N LEU A 395 19.56 -8.32 3.57
CA LEU A 395 19.34 -8.61 4.99
C LEU A 395 18.16 -9.57 5.17
N THR A 396 17.05 -9.35 4.44
CA THR A 396 15.89 -10.24 4.41
C THR A 396 16.29 -11.67 3.99
N LEU A 397 17.09 -11.79 2.93
CA LEU A 397 17.58 -13.10 2.45
C LEU A 397 18.42 -13.83 3.52
N VAL A 398 19.30 -13.11 4.17
CA VAL A 398 20.15 -13.65 5.25
C VAL A 398 19.29 -14.08 6.45
N LEU A 399 18.37 -13.21 6.89
CA LEU A 399 17.47 -13.51 8.00
C LEU A 399 16.57 -14.71 7.69
N TYR A 400 16.06 -14.79 6.45
CA TYR A 400 15.25 -15.93 6.02
C TYR A 400 16.05 -17.24 6.02
N ALA A 401 17.29 -17.22 5.53
CA ALA A 401 18.16 -18.38 5.56
C ALA A 401 18.48 -18.86 6.98
N PHE A 402 18.63 -17.94 7.94
CA PHE A 402 18.81 -18.27 9.35
C PHE A 402 17.52 -18.78 10.01
N ALA A 403 16.40 -18.13 9.73
CA ALA A 403 15.10 -18.54 10.26
C ALA A 403 14.79 -19.96 9.83
N GLU A 404 14.96 -20.26 8.54
CA GLU A 404 14.65 -21.56 7.97
C GLU A 404 15.45 -22.73 8.56
N ARG A 405 16.72 -22.51 8.91
CA ARG A 405 17.54 -23.53 9.59
C ARG A 405 17.00 -23.90 10.99
N ARG A 406 16.21 -23.03 11.61
CA ARG A 406 15.66 -23.19 12.95
C ARG A 406 14.19 -23.63 12.95
N LEU A 407 13.53 -23.52 11.79
CA LEU A 407 12.14 -23.88 11.66
C LEU A 407 12.00 -25.39 11.46
N PRO A 408 11.03 -26.05 12.11
CA PRO A 408 10.70 -27.43 11.81
C PRO A 408 10.26 -27.55 10.35
N PRO A 409 10.54 -28.69 9.68
CA PRO A 409 10.01 -28.94 8.35
C PRO A 409 8.50 -28.74 8.37
N MET A 410 7.95 -28.10 7.32
CA MET A 410 6.51 -28.09 7.14
C MET A 410 6.07 -29.54 6.90
N GLU A 411 5.12 -30.04 7.68
CA GLU A 411 4.44 -31.30 7.37
C GLU A 411 3.79 -31.08 5.99
N GLU A 412 4.31 -31.75 4.97
CA GLU A 412 3.62 -31.87 3.69
C GLU A 412 2.29 -32.52 4.00
N THR A 413 1.22 -31.73 3.98
CA THR A 413 -0.15 -32.25 3.98
C THR A 413 -0.21 -33.10 2.71
N SER A 414 0.04 -34.40 2.85
CA SER A 414 -0.17 -35.37 1.83
C SER A 414 -1.66 -35.27 1.45
N VAL A 415 -1.91 -34.65 0.30
CA VAL A 415 -3.16 -34.82 -0.42
C VAL A 415 -3.19 -36.30 -0.79
N THR A 416 -3.63 -37.13 0.13
CA THR A 416 -4.06 -38.47 -0.19
C THR A 416 -5.24 -38.30 -1.13
N GLU A 417 -4.95 -38.49 -2.40
CA GLU A 417 -5.97 -38.82 -3.40
C GLU A 417 -6.85 -39.94 -2.82
N SER A 418 -8.03 -39.56 -2.34
CA SER A 418 -9.09 -40.53 -2.16
C SER A 418 -9.64 -40.88 -3.55
N THR A 419 -8.90 -41.71 -4.28
CA THR A 419 -9.48 -42.54 -5.33
C THR A 419 -10.26 -43.64 -4.64
N GLY A 420 -11.57 -43.50 -4.61
CA GLY A 420 -12.53 -44.51 -4.22
C GLY A 420 -13.86 -44.18 -4.84
#